data_ea05c8ebcec28d5ad4cabecc3475a205
#
_entry.id   ea05c8ebcec28d5ad4cabecc3475a205
#
_cell.length_a   1.000
_cell.length_b   1.000
_cell.length_c   1.000
_cell.angle_alpha   90.00
_cell.angle_beta   90.00
_cell.angle_gamma   90.00
#
_symmetry.space_group_name_H-M   'P 1'
#
loop_
_entity.id
_entity.type
_entity.pdbx_description
1 polymer ?
#
loop_
_entity_poly.entity_id
_entity_poly.type
_entity_poly.pdbx_seq_one_letter_code
_entity_poly.pdbx_strand_id
1 'polypeptide(L)'
;MLDNATKVNHWRVAYGVDNFKKWFEEVGKNLDYDVVVIEKFTSRENDRARDNTPVQTIEAILSCYPEGQLIGNNGYKQTVPDALLKILGLWKFSDKTHHNDLRASARIGLHWAVMNEVQEVVQAIGEKVYSKKKDYQ
;
A
#
# COMPACT_ATOMS: atom_id res chain seq x y z
N MET A 1 -0.08 -5.36 4.98
CA MET A 1 -1.51 -5.32 5.35
C MET A 1 -1.72 -4.28 6.45
N LEU A 2 -2.61 -3.34 6.21
CA LEU A 2 -2.93 -2.28 7.16
C LEU A 2 -4.29 -2.57 7.81
N ASP A 3 -4.43 -2.24 9.09
CA ASP A 3 -5.71 -2.24 9.77
C ASP A 3 -6.34 -0.83 9.78
N ASN A 4 -7.55 -0.70 10.30
CA ASN A 4 -8.26 0.59 10.36
C ASN A 4 -7.54 1.62 11.21
N ALA A 5 -6.74 1.17 12.17
CA ALA A 5 -5.93 2.05 13.01
C ALA A 5 -4.59 2.42 12.36
N THR A 6 -4.43 2.11 11.09
CA THR A 6 -3.24 2.38 10.28
C THR A 6 -1.97 1.65 10.72
N LYS A 7 -2.13 0.52 11.41
CA LYS A 7 -1.01 -0.33 11.83
C LYS A 7 -0.75 -1.42 10.79
N VAL A 8 0.53 -1.74 10.57
CA VAL A 8 0.92 -2.86 9.74
C VAL A 8 0.94 -4.11 10.60
N ASN A 9 0.10 -5.09 10.27
CA ASN A 9 0.07 -6.38 10.96
C ASN A 9 0.72 -7.51 10.16
N HIS A 10 1.02 -7.27 8.88
CA HIS A 10 1.75 -8.21 8.04
C HIS A 10 2.33 -7.44 6.84
N TRP A 11 3.56 -7.78 6.46
CA TRP A 11 4.15 -7.28 5.23
C TRP A 11 5.11 -8.31 4.64
N ARG A 12 5.26 -8.24 3.33
CA ARG A 12 6.19 -9.07 2.58
C ARG A 12 6.66 -8.33 1.34
N VAL A 13 7.92 -8.46 1.02
CA VAL A 13 8.48 -7.99 -0.24
C VAL A 13 8.81 -9.21 -1.11
N ALA A 14 8.23 -9.27 -2.28
CA ALA A 14 8.47 -10.33 -3.26
C ALA A 14 8.32 -9.73 -4.65
N TYR A 15 9.10 -10.23 -5.58
CA TYR A 15 9.10 -9.75 -6.96
C TYR A 15 8.62 -10.84 -7.90
N GLY A 16 7.76 -10.43 -8.86
CA GLY A 16 7.31 -11.29 -9.94
C GLY A 16 6.11 -12.17 -9.61
N VAL A 17 5.54 -12.74 -10.66
CA VAL A 17 4.30 -13.53 -10.60
C VAL A 17 4.47 -14.78 -9.75
N ASP A 18 5.57 -15.51 -9.95
CA ASP A 18 5.78 -16.80 -9.27
C ASP A 18 5.93 -16.62 -7.76
N ASN A 19 6.66 -15.58 -7.34
CA ASN A 19 6.83 -15.28 -5.93
C ASN A 19 5.53 -14.79 -5.30
N PHE A 20 4.73 -14.01 -6.03
CA PHE A 20 3.41 -13.61 -5.56
C PHE A 20 2.50 -14.82 -5.37
N LYS A 21 2.43 -15.73 -6.35
CA LYS A 21 1.59 -16.93 -6.28
C LYS A 21 2.00 -17.83 -5.12
N LYS A 22 3.31 -17.97 -4.90
CA LYS A 22 3.83 -18.76 -3.78
C LYS A 22 3.40 -18.14 -2.45
N TRP A 23 3.54 -16.82 -2.30
CA TRP A 23 3.08 -16.13 -1.09
C TRP A 23 1.58 -16.29 -0.89
N PHE A 24 0.79 -16.15 -1.95
CA PHE A 24 -0.66 -16.31 -1.88
C PHE A 24 -1.05 -17.70 -1.37
N GLU A 25 -0.43 -18.75 -1.89
CA GLU A 25 -0.70 -20.12 -1.46
C GLU A 25 -0.28 -20.40 -0.02
N GLU A 26 0.85 -19.85 0.40
CA GLU A 26 1.40 -20.07 1.74
C GLU A 26 0.73 -19.20 2.81
N VAL A 27 0.39 -17.96 2.49
CA VAL A 27 -0.04 -16.96 3.46
C VAL A 27 -1.29 -16.20 3.01
N GLY A 28 -1.25 -15.61 1.82
CA GLY A 28 -2.24 -14.62 1.39
C GLY A 28 -3.68 -15.12 1.41
N LYS A 29 -3.91 -16.34 0.96
CA LYS A 29 -5.25 -16.92 0.90
C LYS A 29 -5.89 -17.12 2.29
N ASN A 30 -5.08 -17.14 3.35
CA ASN A 30 -5.54 -17.31 4.73
C ASN A 30 -5.67 -16.00 5.50
N LEU A 31 -5.33 -14.87 4.88
CA LEU A 31 -5.47 -13.55 5.51
C LEU A 31 -6.87 -13.01 5.31
N ASP A 32 -7.46 -12.51 6.39
CA ASP A 32 -8.71 -11.78 6.33
C ASP A 32 -8.44 -10.34 5.89
N TYR A 33 -9.27 -9.82 4.98
CA TYR A 33 -9.17 -8.46 4.49
C TYR A 33 -10.54 -7.94 4.08
N ASP A 34 -10.70 -6.63 4.14
CA ASP A 34 -11.90 -5.97 3.62
C ASP A 34 -11.71 -5.50 2.17
N VAL A 35 -10.52 -4.99 1.87
CA VAL A 35 -10.19 -4.44 0.56
C VAL A 35 -8.75 -4.79 0.19
N VAL A 36 -8.53 -5.13 -1.07
CA VAL A 36 -7.20 -5.25 -1.66
C VAL A 36 -6.99 -4.05 -2.57
N VAL A 37 -5.97 -3.24 -2.27
CA VAL A 37 -5.62 -2.06 -3.04
C VAL A 37 -4.35 -2.35 -3.84
N ILE A 38 -4.42 -2.10 -5.13
CA ILE A 38 -3.34 -2.39 -6.08
C ILE A 38 -2.92 -1.11 -6.76
N GLU A 39 -1.63 -0.78 -6.71
CA GLU A 39 -1.12 0.37 -7.44
C GLU A 39 -1.17 0.11 -8.93
N LYS A 40 -1.84 1.01 -9.65
CA LYS A 40 -1.99 0.93 -11.10
C LYS A 40 -0.65 1.23 -11.76
N PHE A 41 -0.21 0.32 -12.63
CA PHE A 41 0.97 0.55 -13.44
C PHE A 41 0.59 1.32 -14.70
N THR A 42 1.35 2.40 -14.98
CA THR A 42 1.22 3.18 -16.20
C THR A 42 2.56 3.15 -16.91
N SER A 43 2.63 2.52 -18.10
CA SER A 43 3.83 2.56 -18.90
C SER A 43 4.01 3.97 -19.47
N ARG A 44 5.24 4.48 -19.43
CA ARG A 44 5.59 5.74 -20.08
C ARG A 44 5.74 5.49 -21.59
N GLU A 45 5.26 6.42 -22.40
CA GLU A 45 5.33 6.30 -23.85
C GLU A 45 6.77 6.12 -24.38
N ASN A 46 7.75 6.59 -23.64
CA ASN A 46 9.17 6.54 -24.00
C ASN A 46 9.93 5.33 -23.45
N ASP A 47 9.26 4.41 -22.77
CA ASP A 47 9.89 3.20 -22.25
C ASP A 47 10.19 2.24 -23.41
N ARG A 48 11.43 2.25 -23.87
CA ARG A 48 11.89 1.33 -24.92
C ARG A 48 12.04 -0.10 -24.41
N ALA A 49 12.26 -0.28 -23.12
CA ALA A 49 12.30 -1.58 -22.48
C ALA A 49 10.87 -1.96 -22.11
N ARG A 50 10.28 -2.82 -22.91
CA ARG A 50 8.95 -3.35 -22.64
C ARG A 50 9.04 -4.42 -21.56
N ASP A 51 9.20 -3.99 -20.32
CA ASP A 51 9.09 -4.89 -19.19
C ASP A 51 7.60 -5.05 -18.86
N ASN A 52 7.06 -6.21 -19.20
CA ASN A 52 5.65 -6.55 -18.93
C ASN A 52 5.46 -7.14 -17.52
N THR A 53 6.52 -7.27 -16.72
CA THR A 53 6.44 -7.86 -15.38
C THR A 53 5.42 -7.16 -14.49
N PRO A 54 5.34 -5.81 -14.42
CA PRO A 54 4.33 -5.14 -13.61
C PRO A 54 2.89 -5.46 -14.06
N VAL A 55 2.64 -5.50 -15.35
CA VAL A 55 1.31 -5.82 -15.90
C VAL A 55 0.93 -7.26 -15.56
N GLN A 56 1.85 -8.19 -15.77
CA GLN A 56 1.63 -9.61 -15.46
C GLN A 56 1.40 -9.83 -13.96
N THR A 57 2.11 -9.09 -13.12
CA THR A 57 1.94 -9.16 -11.66
C THR A 57 0.56 -8.68 -11.26
N ILE A 58 0.08 -7.56 -11.82
CA ILE A 58 -1.26 -7.03 -11.56
C ILE A 58 -2.33 -8.05 -12.00
N GLU A 59 -2.16 -8.65 -13.16
CA GLU A 59 -3.09 -9.69 -13.65
C GLU A 59 -3.12 -10.89 -12.70
N ALA A 60 -1.98 -11.31 -12.19
CA ALA A 60 -1.90 -12.42 -11.23
C ALA A 60 -2.59 -12.06 -9.92
N ILE A 61 -2.40 -10.83 -9.42
CA ILE A 61 -3.07 -10.37 -8.20
C ILE A 61 -4.59 -10.36 -8.41
N LEU A 62 -5.06 -9.85 -9.53
CA LEU A 62 -6.49 -9.80 -9.83
C LEU A 62 -7.10 -11.19 -10.03
N SER A 63 -6.32 -12.17 -10.49
CA SER A 63 -6.81 -13.54 -10.58
C SER A 63 -7.03 -14.18 -9.20
N CYS A 64 -6.23 -13.79 -8.21
CA CYS A 64 -6.38 -14.23 -6.82
C CYS A 64 -7.36 -13.38 -6.03
N TYR A 65 -7.46 -12.10 -6.35
CA TYR A 65 -8.32 -11.11 -5.68
C TYR A 65 -9.15 -10.35 -6.74
N PRO A 66 -10.22 -10.98 -7.27
CA PRO A 66 -10.99 -10.36 -8.36
C PRO A 66 -11.61 -9.01 -8.02
N GLU A 67 -11.89 -8.74 -6.73
CA GLU A 67 -12.44 -7.47 -6.26
C GLU A 67 -11.36 -6.41 -5.98
N GLY A 68 -10.10 -6.68 -6.32
CA GLY A 68 -8.98 -5.76 -6.08
C GLY A 68 -9.24 -4.39 -6.69
N GLN A 69 -8.92 -3.33 -5.93
CA GLN A 69 -9.12 -1.94 -6.32
C GLN A 69 -7.83 -1.38 -6.89
N LEU A 70 -7.87 -1.00 -8.16
CA LEU A 70 -6.74 -0.37 -8.82
C LEU A 70 -6.79 1.14 -8.58
N ILE A 71 -5.66 1.72 -8.17
CA ILE A 71 -5.55 3.17 -8.00
C ILE A 71 -4.18 3.65 -8.50
N GLY A 72 -4.18 4.77 -9.21
CA GLY A 72 -2.96 5.43 -9.64
C GLY A 72 -2.28 6.18 -8.51
N ASN A 73 -1.00 6.44 -8.66
CA ASN A 73 -0.21 7.17 -7.67
C ASN A 73 -0.25 8.69 -7.84
N ASN A 74 -1.07 9.20 -8.77
CA ASN A 74 -1.18 10.64 -8.99
C ASN A 74 -1.71 11.34 -7.73
N GLY A 75 -0.92 12.27 -7.20
CA GLY A 75 -1.28 13.03 -6.00
C GLY A 75 -1.15 12.26 -4.68
N TYR A 76 -0.65 11.04 -4.69
CA TYR A 76 -0.60 10.26 -3.45
C TYR A 76 0.39 10.81 -2.42
N LYS A 77 1.46 11.51 -2.84
CA LYS A 77 2.38 12.18 -1.92
C LYS A 77 1.81 13.46 -1.33
N GLN A 78 0.81 14.04 -1.97
CA GLN A 78 0.07 15.19 -1.44
C GLN A 78 -0.96 14.74 -0.42
N THR A 79 -1.69 13.69 -0.71
CA THR A 79 -2.70 13.11 0.19
C THR A 79 -2.05 12.45 1.41
N VAL A 80 -0.94 11.72 1.17
CA VAL A 80 -0.20 10.98 2.21
C VAL A 80 1.28 11.36 2.13
N PRO A 81 1.66 12.53 2.65
CA PRO A 81 3.06 12.97 2.63
C PRO A 81 3.94 12.13 3.55
N ASP A 82 5.26 12.23 3.37
CA ASP A 82 6.24 11.52 4.18
C ASP A 82 6.06 11.78 5.68
N ALA A 83 5.76 13.04 6.04
CA ALA A 83 5.52 13.42 7.43
C ALA A 83 4.38 12.60 8.05
N LEU A 84 3.32 12.34 7.28
CA LEU A 84 2.20 11.54 7.75
C LEU A 84 2.62 10.08 7.98
N LEU A 85 3.36 9.49 7.04
CA LEU A 85 3.87 8.13 7.22
C LEU A 85 4.73 8.01 8.49
N LYS A 86 5.55 9.01 8.77
CA LYS A 86 6.37 9.06 9.99
C LYS A 86 5.51 9.10 11.24
N ILE A 87 4.48 9.93 11.26
CA ILE A 87 3.55 10.05 12.38
C ILE A 87 2.83 8.72 12.64
N LEU A 88 2.45 8.03 11.55
CA LEU A 88 1.72 6.76 11.65
C LEU A 88 2.60 5.55 11.96
N GLY A 89 3.92 5.74 12.01
CA GLY A 89 4.84 4.63 12.22
C GLY A 89 5.04 3.74 10.99
N LEU A 90 4.80 4.29 9.80
CA LEU A 90 4.89 3.59 8.52
C LEU A 90 6.12 4.02 7.72
N TRP A 91 7.18 4.42 8.42
CA TRP A 91 8.38 4.94 7.79
C TRP A 91 9.58 4.01 7.92
N LYS A 92 9.77 3.39 9.07
CA LYS A 92 10.86 2.46 9.35
C LYS A 92 10.31 1.05 9.50
N PHE A 93 10.89 0.12 8.77
CA PHE A 93 10.56 -1.30 8.83
C PHE A 93 11.82 -2.09 9.19
N SER A 94 11.66 -3.33 9.63
CA SER A 94 12.79 -4.20 9.97
C SER A 94 13.68 -4.53 8.76
N ASP A 95 13.12 -4.52 7.56
CA ASP A 95 13.87 -4.71 6.32
C ASP A 95 14.31 -3.36 5.76
N LYS A 96 15.53 -2.95 6.09
CA LYS A 96 16.08 -1.66 5.68
C LYS A 96 16.27 -1.54 4.16
N THR A 97 16.50 -2.65 3.47
CA THR A 97 16.73 -2.67 2.03
C THR A 97 15.47 -2.29 1.25
N HIS A 98 14.29 -2.60 1.79
CA HIS A 98 13.01 -2.43 1.10
C HIS A 98 12.11 -1.37 1.73
N HIS A 99 12.67 -0.43 2.49
CA HIS A 99 11.87 0.65 3.12
C HIS A 99 11.02 1.40 2.10
N ASN A 100 11.60 1.74 0.94
CA ASN A 100 10.88 2.51 -0.07
C ASN A 100 9.70 1.75 -0.66
N ASP A 101 9.85 0.45 -0.87
CA ASP A 101 8.76 -0.40 -1.38
C ASP A 101 7.62 -0.51 -0.37
N LEU A 102 7.97 -0.69 0.90
CA LEU A 102 6.98 -0.80 1.98
C LEU A 102 6.27 0.54 2.23
N ARG A 103 7.02 1.65 2.17
CA ARG A 103 6.44 2.99 2.28
C ARG A 103 5.48 3.27 1.13
N ALA A 104 5.85 2.92 -0.09
CA ALA A 104 5.00 3.12 -1.26
C ALA A 104 3.72 2.29 -1.16
N SER A 105 3.82 1.06 -0.70
CA SER A 105 2.66 0.19 -0.49
C SER A 105 1.71 0.75 0.57
N ALA A 106 2.23 1.19 1.70
CA ALA A 106 1.43 1.81 2.76
C ALA A 106 0.77 3.11 2.26
N ARG A 107 1.54 3.93 1.54
CA ARG A 107 1.03 5.19 0.99
C ARG A 107 -0.12 4.98 0.02
N ILE A 108 -0.01 4.02 -0.88
CA ILE A 108 -1.07 3.78 -1.87
C ILE A 108 -2.35 3.27 -1.20
N GLY A 109 -2.23 2.42 -0.19
CA GLY A 109 -3.37 1.94 0.58
C GLY A 109 -4.09 3.06 1.32
N LEU A 110 -3.34 3.93 1.99
CA LEU A 110 -3.90 5.10 2.69
C LEU A 110 -4.50 6.10 1.71
N HIS A 111 -3.84 6.33 0.59
CA HIS A 111 -4.35 7.21 -0.48
C HIS A 111 -5.71 6.72 -0.97
N TRP A 112 -5.84 5.44 -1.27
CA TRP A 112 -7.12 4.85 -1.66
C TRP A 112 -8.19 5.07 -0.58
N ALA A 113 -7.84 4.81 0.68
CA ALA A 113 -8.78 4.96 1.79
C ALA A 113 -9.26 6.40 1.96
N VAL A 114 -8.35 7.38 1.83
CA VAL A 114 -8.71 8.81 1.92
C VAL A 114 -9.57 9.22 0.73
N MET A 115 -9.20 8.82 -0.48
CA MET A 115 -9.95 9.17 -1.69
C MET A 115 -11.34 8.54 -1.73
N ASN A 116 -11.53 7.40 -1.09
CA ASN A 116 -12.81 6.71 -1.00
C ASN A 116 -13.52 6.96 0.34
N GLU A 117 -13.04 7.91 1.12
CA GLU A 117 -13.66 8.36 2.36
C GLU A 117 -13.97 7.23 3.34
N VAL A 118 -12.99 6.32 3.51
CA VAL A 118 -13.12 5.23 4.50
C VAL A 118 -13.02 5.84 5.90
N GLN A 119 -14.16 5.98 6.57
CA GLN A 119 -14.29 6.76 7.81
C GLN A 119 -13.35 6.30 8.92
N GLU A 120 -13.23 5.00 9.12
CA GLU A 120 -12.39 4.43 10.18
C GLU A 120 -10.92 4.79 9.98
N VAL A 121 -10.45 4.79 8.74
CA VAL A 121 -9.07 5.16 8.41
C VAL A 121 -8.85 6.66 8.54
N VAL A 122 -9.75 7.46 7.98
CA VAL A 122 -9.69 8.93 8.05
C VAL A 122 -9.69 9.39 9.51
N GLN A 123 -10.57 8.81 10.33
CA GLN A 123 -10.64 9.13 11.75
C GLN A 123 -9.36 8.74 12.49
N ALA A 124 -8.81 7.55 12.23
CA ALA A 124 -7.58 7.09 12.84
C ALA A 124 -6.39 8.00 12.49
N ILE A 125 -6.30 8.44 11.24
CA ILE A 125 -5.29 9.41 10.80
C ILE A 125 -5.45 10.71 11.57
N GLY A 126 -6.67 11.25 11.63
CA GLY A 126 -6.95 12.50 12.32
C GLY A 126 -6.58 12.45 13.80
N GLU A 127 -6.93 11.38 14.49
CA GLU A 127 -6.60 11.20 15.91
C GLU A 127 -5.08 11.17 16.15
N LYS A 128 -4.32 10.47 15.30
CA LYS A 128 -2.87 10.40 15.45
C LYS A 128 -2.18 11.72 15.15
N VAL A 129 -2.64 12.44 14.12
CA VAL A 129 -2.11 13.77 13.80
C VAL A 129 -2.41 14.76 14.93
N TYR A 130 -3.63 14.73 15.48
CA TYR A 130 -4.01 15.56 16.60
C TYR A 130 -3.15 15.29 17.84
N SER A 131 -2.93 14.02 18.19
CA SER A 131 -2.11 13.64 19.32
C SER A 131 -0.67 14.15 19.18
N LYS A 132 -0.09 14.06 17.99
CA LYS A 132 1.27 14.57 17.73
C LYS A 132 1.34 16.09 17.87
N LYS A 133 0.37 16.84 17.36
CA LYS A 133 0.33 18.30 17.50
C LYS A 133 0.23 18.70 18.97
N LYS A 134 -0.56 17.97 19.77
CA LYS A 134 -0.72 18.24 21.18
C LYS A 134 0.59 18.05 21.96
N ASP A 135 1.41 17.07 21.55
CA ASP A 135 2.70 16.79 22.20
C ASP A 135 3.71 17.94 22.01
N TYR A 136 3.52 18.80 21.02
CA TYR A 136 4.38 19.97 20.76
C TYR A 136 3.88 21.27 21.36
N GLN A 137 2.77 21.25 22.05
CA GLN A 137 2.23 22.39 22.80
C GLN A 137 2.64 22.29 24.28
#